data_1c64ecdc3b5fcf9f5b3a40b77df3dd55
#
_entry.id   1c64ecdc3b5fcf9f5b3a40b77df3dd55
#
_cell.length_a   1.000
_cell.length_b   1.000
_cell.length_c   1.000
_cell.angle_alpha   90.00
_cell.angle_beta   90.00
_cell.angle_gamma   90.00
#
_symmetry.space_group_name_H-M   'P 1'
#
loop_
_entity.id
_entity.type
_entity.pdbx_description
1 polymer ?
#
loop_
_entity_poly.entity_id
_entity_poly.type
_entity_poly.pdbx_seq_one_letter_code
_entity_poly.pdbx_strand_id
1 'polypeptide(L)'
;MMAADWDNLVILDACRYDDFVSVSHLPGNTQSRQSLASTSAEWYEENVGDREWFETVCVTANPHSEPFADRFHSFKQLYSEQYWDQELRTVPPSVVAAKTCEVMAAYPNKRLLVHFMQPHLPPIGSMRKELPISGNPPEGIDHDRSHLGIQTHLRGRVNGVTEKRVHKAYRENLEIVLEIVTDLIEDLEGKTVITSDHGELFGERLYPIPVRGILHKRGIRITPLTTVPWHECPYSSRRKTISEPPDDNARKLDKETVESRLRSLGYR
;
A
#
# COMPACT_ATOMS: atom_id res chain seq x y z
N MET A 1 7.43 7.65 10.35
CA MET A 1 5.97 7.68 10.47
C MET A 1 5.48 6.89 11.68
N MET A 2 6.00 5.70 11.95
CA MET A 2 5.62 4.85 13.09
C MET A 2 5.68 5.55 14.45
N ALA A 3 6.68 6.39 14.68
CA ALA A 3 6.85 7.14 15.95
C ALA A 3 5.95 8.39 16.08
N ALA A 4 5.10 8.69 15.09
CA ALA A 4 4.18 9.81 15.15
C ALA A 4 2.99 9.52 16.07
N ASP A 5 2.24 10.58 16.41
CA ASP A 5 1.08 10.49 17.29
C ASP A 5 -0.19 10.10 16.50
N TRP A 6 -0.60 8.84 16.63
CA TRP A 6 -1.80 8.26 16.04
C TRP A 6 -2.26 7.03 16.85
N ASP A 7 -3.53 6.67 16.74
CA ASP A 7 -4.07 5.41 17.24
C ASP A 7 -4.23 4.40 16.10
N ASN A 8 -4.60 4.90 14.90
CA ASN A 8 -4.68 4.12 13.68
C ASN A 8 -3.87 4.79 12.57
N LEU A 9 -2.95 4.07 11.94
CA LEU A 9 -2.18 4.51 10.78
C LEU A 9 -2.61 3.69 9.57
N VAL A 10 -3.35 4.31 8.66
CA VAL A 10 -3.82 3.70 7.42
C VAL A 10 -2.88 4.10 6.30
N ILE A 11 -2.21 3.13 5.71
CA ILE A 11 -1.30 3.31 4.58
C ILE A 11 -2.01 2.89 3.29
N LEU A 12 -2.03 3.81 2.32
CA LEU A 12 -2.43 3.56 0.94
C LEU A 12 -1.15 3.41 0.12
N ASP A 13 -0.86 2.18 -0.38
CA ASP A 13 0.39 1.87 -1.07
C ASP A 13 0.59 2.73 -2.32
N ALA A 14 1.76 3.36 -2.42
CA ALA A 14 2.17 4.24 -3.52
C ALA A 14 1.25 5.47 -3.73
N CYS A 15 0.54 5.95 -2.71
CA CYS A 15 -0.39 7.06 -2.85
C CYS A 15 0.33 8.41 -2.91
N ARG A 16 0.25 9.07 -4.07
CA ARG A 16 0.77 10.42 -4.31
C ARG A 16 -0.05 11.47 -3.57
N TYR A 17 0.64 12.46 -3.03
CA TYR A 17 -0.01 13.60 -2.37
C TYR A 17 -0.94 14.40 -3.30
N ASP A 18 -0.48 14.71 -4.51
CA ASP A 18 -1.24 15.50 -5.48
C ASP A 18 -2.51 14.80 -5.97
N ASP A 19 -2.43 13.48 -6.22
CA ASP A 19 -3.60 12.68 -6.57
C ASP A 19 -4.57 12.56 -5.39
N PHE A 20 -4.06 12.28 -4.17
CA PHE A 20 -4.91 12.22 -2.96
C PHE A 20 -5.71 13.51 -2.76
N VAL A 21 -5.05 14.67 -2.78
CA VAL A 21 -5.73 15.96 -2.60
C VAL A 21 -6.75 16.25 -3.70
N SER A 22 -6.50 15.75 -4.92
CA SER A 22 -7.39 15.99 -6.06
C SER A 22 -8.69 15.19 -6.04
N VAL A 23 -8.74 14.05 -5.33
CA VAL A 23 -9.89 13.13 -5.34
C VAL A 23 -10.47 12.85 -3.96
N SER A 24 -9.73 13.09 -2.89
CA SER A 24 -10.19 12.81 -1.52
C SER A 24 -11.25 13.81 -1.08
N HIS A 25 -12.35 13.28 -0.55
CA HIS A 25 -13.42 14.02 0.12
C HIS A 25 -13.53 13.66 1.61
N LEU A 26 -12.51 13.00 2.15
CA LEU A 26 -12.49 12.58 3.55
C LEU A 26 -12.55 13.79 4.49
N PRO A 27 -13.31 13.71 5.58
CA PRO A 27 -13.36 14.77 6.59
C PRO A 27 -12.04 14.82 7.35
N GLY A 28 -11.48 16.02 7.55
CA GLY A 28 -10.24 16.20 8.29
C GLY A 28 -9.30 17.24 7.69
N ASN A 29 -8.03 17.10 8.00
CA ASN A 29 -6.99 18.02 7.54
C ASN A 29 -5.86 17.27 6.85
N THR A 30 -5.56 17.66 5.61
CA THR A 30 -4.50 17.06 4.80
C THR A 30 -3.29 17.97 4.73
N GLN A 31 -2.13 17.43 5.06
CA GLN A 31 -0.83 18.05 4.88
C GLN A 31 0.06 17.15 4.04
N SER A 32 1.06 17.72 3.38
CA SER A 32 2.11 16.91 2.74
C SER A 32 3.15 16.50 3.78
N ARG A 33 3.64 15.26 3.65
CA ARG A 33 4.76 14.75 4.46
C ARG A 33 5.82 14.13 3.55
N GLN A 34 7.09 14.24 3.94
CA GLN A 34 8.16 13.56 3.23
C GLN A 34 8.28 12.12 3.74
N SER A 35 8.12 11.16 2.84
CA SER A 35 8.50 9.77 3.11
C SER A 35 10.01 9.62 2.97
N LEU A 36 10.60 8.81 3.85
CA LEU A 36 12.01 8.42 3.77
C LEU A 36 12.23 7.30 2.73
N ALA A 37 11.15 6.82 2.12
CA ALA A 37 11.13 5.68 1.22
C ALA A 37 10.66 6.06 -0.19
N SER A 38 11.05 5.26 -1.15
CA SER A 38 10.55 5.26 -2.52
C SER A 38 10.00 3.89 -2.95
N THR A 39 9.95 2.95 -2.02
CA THR A 39 9.34 1.62 -2.15
C THR A 39 8.83 1.17 -0.78
N SER A 40 7.85 0.25 -0.75
CA SER A 40 7.34 -0.32 0.50
C SER A 40 8.42 -1.02 1.32
N ALA A 41 9.35 -1.74 0.67
CA ALA A 41 10.47 -2.39 1.34
C ALA A 41 11.32 -1.37 2.12
N GLU A 42 11.72 -0.25 1.49
CA GLU A 42 12.43 0.83 2.17
C GLU A 42 11.60 1.45 3.29
N TRP A 43 10.27 1.58 3.09
CA TRP A 43 9.42 2.15 4.11
C TRP A 43 9.42 1.33 5.40
N TYR A 44 9.31 0.00 5.27
CA TYR A 44 9.38 -0.90 6.43
C TYR A 44 10.77 -0.85 7.08
N GLU A 45 11.85 -0.86 6.29
CA GLU A 45 13.22 -0.73 6.81
C GLU A 45 13.42 0.57 7.62
N GLU A 46 12.96 1.71 7.09
CA GLU A 46 13.18 3.03 7.69
C GLU A 46 12.21 3.37 8.84
N ASN A 47 10.98 2.85 8.82
CA ASN A 47 9.95 3.23 9.77
C ASN A 47 9.69 2.17 10.84
N VAL A 48 9.78 0.90 10.51
CA VAL A 48 9.67 -0.22 11.45
C VAL A 48 11.06 -0.60 11.97
N GLY A 49 11.98 -0.92 11.05
CA GLY A 49 13.37 -1.23 11.38
C GLY A 49 13.50 -2.37 12.38
N ASP A 50 14.50 -2.25 13.26
CA ASP A 50 14.77 -3.23 14.34
C ASP A 50 14.02 -2.92 15.64
N ARG A 51 13.21 -1.85 15.66
CA ARG A 51 12.46 -1.46 16.87
C ARG A 51 11.25 -2.36 17.07
N GLU A 52 10.97 -2.69 18.32
CA GLU A 52 9.76 -3.37 18.77
C GLU A 52 8.60 -2.39 18.89
N TRP A 53 7.46 -2.76 18.30
CA TRP A 53 6.20 -1.98 18.28
C TRP A 53 5.08 -2.81 18.95
N PHE A 54 5.34 -3.29 20.16
CA PHE A 54 4.45 -4.21 20.88
C PHE A 54 3.15 -3.57 21.38
N GLU A 55 3.00 -2.26 21.22
CA GLU A 55 1.73 -1.56 21.35
C GLU A 55 0.89 -1.57 20.08
N THR A 56 1.36 -2.20 18.98
CA THR A 56 0.75 -2.13 17.65
C THR A 56 0.40 -3.51 17.11
N VAL A 57 -0.79 -3.63 16.51
CA VAL A 57 -1.17 -4.74 15.64
C VAL A 57 -1.06 -4.28 14.19
N CYS A 58 -0.41 -5.07 13.34
CA CYS A 58 -0.28 -4.81 11.92
C CYS A 58 -1.28 -5.65 11.12
N VAL A 59 -2.11 -5.01 10.31
CA VAL A 59 -3.02 -5.62 9.32
C VAL A 59 -2.55 -5.20 7.94
N THR A 60 -2.05 -6.12 7.14
CA THR A 60 -1.34 -5.74 5.92
C THR A 60 -1.67 -6.64 4.73
N ALA A 61 -1.93 -6.01 3.59
CA ALA A 61 -2.00 -6.65 2.28
C ALA A 61 -0.66 -6.60 1.53
N ASN A 62 0.35 -5.90 2.07
CA ASN A 62 1.65 -5.73 1.41
C ASN A 62 2.67 -6.77 1.90
N PRO A 63 3.16 -7.67 1.00
CA PRO A 63 4.11 -8.74 1.37
C PRO A 63 5.49 -8.24 1.84
N HIS A 64 5.89 -6.99 1.55
CA HIS A 64 7.13 -6.42 2.05
C HIS A 64 7.16 -6.24 3.57
N SER A 65 6.01 -6.37 4.24
CA SER A 65 5.89 -6.35 5.70
C SER A 65 6.36 -7.63 6.39
N GLU A 66 6.42 -8.76 5.67
CA GLU A 66 6.70 -10.08 6.25
C GLU A 66 8.00 -10.16 7.08
N PRO A 67 9.13 -9.57 6.65
CA PRO A 67 10.36 -9.59 7.43
C PRO A 67 10.25 -8.94 8.81
N PHE A 68 9.22 -8.11 9.01
CA PHE A 68 9.02 -7.31 10.22
C PHE A 68 7.87 -7.83 11.10
N ALA A 69 7.34 -9.01 10.80
CA ALA A 69 6.18 -9.58 11.50
C ALA A 69 6.38 -9.70 13.02
N ASP A 70 7.58 -10.04 13.46
CA ASP A 70 7.98 -10.20 14.85
C ASP A 70 8.19 -8.87 15.61
N ARG A 71 8.10 -7.75 14.92
CA ARG A 71 8.23 -6.41 15.51
C ARG A 71 6.91 -5.89 16.12
N PHE A 72 5.78 -6.55 15.82
CA PHE A 72 4.46 -6.14 16.27
C PHE A 72 3.92 -7.08 17.36
N HIS A 73 2.98 -6.59 18.16
CA HIS A 73 2.26 -7.44 19.12
C HIS A 73 1.50 -8.56 18.41
N SER A 74 0.88 -8.25 17.29
CA SER A 74 0.25 -9.24 16.42
C SER A 74 0.36 -8.81 14.96
N PHE A 75 0.46 -9.79 14.07
CA PHE A 75 0.65 -9.57 12.63
C PHE A 75 -0.38 -10.36 11.83
N LYS A 76 -1.22 -9.64 11.08
CA LYS A 76 -2.31 -10.20 10.28
C LYS A 76 -2.00 -9.99 8.79
N GLN A 77 -1.32 -10.95 8.20
CA GLN A 77 -1.03 -10.95 6.76
C GLN A 77 -2.28 -11.31 5.96
N LEU A 78 -2.61 -10.52 4.94
CA LEU A 78 -3.76 -10.73 4.07
C LEU A 78 -3.39 -11.18 2.65
N TYR A 79 -2.11 -11.29 2.33
CA TYR A 79 -1.62 -11.77 1.03
C TYR A 79 -1.54 -13.30 0.91
N SER A 80 -2.13 -14.05 1.84
CA SER A 80 -2.32 -15.51 1.76
C SER A 80 -3.43 -15.86 0.76
N GLU A 81 -3.51 -17.14 0.32
CA GLU A 81 -4.51 -17.59 -0.64
C GLU A 81 -5.95 -17.32 -0.19
N GLN A 82 -6.21 -17.35 1.10
CA GLN A 82 -7.53 -17.12 1.68
C GLN A 82 -8.10 -15.73 1.37
N TYR A 83 -7.26 -14.71 1.23
CA TYR A 83 -7.64 -13.30 1.05
C TYR A 83 -7.31 -12.76 -0.33
N TRP A 84 -6.52 -13.52 -1.09
CA TRP A 84 -6.07 -13.12 -2.42
C TRP A 84 -7.14 -13.35 -3.46
N ASP A 85 -7.52 -12.31 -4.18
CA ASP A 85 -8.40 -12.44 -5.33
C ASP A 85 -7.58 -12.78 -6.59
N GLN A 86 -7.85 -13.95 -7.17
CA GLN A 86 -7.11 -14.45 -8.35
C GLN A 86 -7.43 -13.64 -9.61
N GLU A 87 -8.62 -13.08 -9.71
CA GLU A 87 -9.03 -12.27 -10.84
C GLU A 87 -8.45 -10.85 -10.76
N LEU A 88 -8.53 -10.20 -9.60
CA LEU A 88 -7.94 -8.89 -9.35
C LEU A 88 -6.42 -8.95 -9.21
N ARG A 89 -5.87 -10.11 -8.83
CA ARG A 89 -4.45 -10.36 -8.58
C ARG A 89 -3.86 -9.47 -7.47
N THR A 90 -4.69 -9.22 -6.49
CA THR A 90 -4.38 -8.45 -5.29
C THR A 90 -5.38 -8.80 -4.19
N VAL A 91 -5.17 -8.25 -3.02
CA VAL A 91 -6.16 -8.29 -1.93
C VAL A 91 -7.15 -7.16 -2.13
N PRO A 92 -8.47 -7.44 -2.25
CA PRO A 92 -9.48 -6.41 -2.36
C PRO A 92 -9.47 -5.47 -1.15
N PRO A 93 -9.64 -4.15 -1.32
CA PRO A 93 -9.61 -3.21 -0.19
C PRO A 93 -10.74 -3.48 0.84
N SER A 94 -11.88 -4.00 0.41
CA SER A 94 -12.97 -4.42 1.32
C SER A 94 -12.56 -5.53 2.28
N VAL A 95 -11.69 -6.45 1.86
CA VAL A 95 -11.14 -7.51 2.72
C VAL A 95 -10.21 -6.92 3.79
N VAL A 96 -9.38 -5.94 3.43
CA VAL A 96 -8.50 -5.24 4.38
C VAL A 96 -9.33 -4.49 5.42
N ALA A 97 -10.36 -3.76 4.98
CA ALA A 97 -11.26 -3.02 5.87
C ALA A 97 -12.00 -3.95 6.84
N ALA A 98 -12.64 -5.00 6.33
CA ALA A 98 -13.35 -5.98 7.17
C ALA A 98 -12.43 -6.60 8.22
N LYS A 99 -11.21 -6.99 7.83
CA LYS A 99 -10.23 -7.56 8.77
C LYS A 99 -9.74 -6.54 9.79
N THR A 100 -9.65 -5.28 9.42
CA THR A 100 -9.29 -4.20 10.34
C THR A 100 -10.33 -4.04 11.45
N CYS A 101 -11.63 -4.05 11.12
CA CYS A 101 -12.72 -4.01 12.11
C CYS A 101 -12.68 -5.21 13.06
N GLU A 102 -12.47 -6.45 12.55
CA GLU A 102 -12.30 -7.62 13.38
C GLU A 102 -11.12 -7.49 14.36
N VAL A 103 -9.99 -7.01 13.86
CA VAL A 103 -8.76 -6.82 14.66
C VAL A 103 -8.94 -5.72 15.69
N MET A 104 -9.59 -4.62 15.35
CA MET A 104 -9.90 -3.56 16.31
C MET A 104 -10.72 -4.07 17.49
N ALA A 105 -11.75 -4.88 17.23
CA ALA A 105 -12.57 -5.48 18.26
C ALA A 105 -11.80 -6.49 19.15
N ALA A 106 -10.87 -7.25 18.54
CA ALA A 106 -10.06 -8.23 19.25
C ALA A 106 -8.91 -7.59 20.07
N TYR A 107 -8.42 -6.41 19.66
CA TYR A 107 -7.28 -5.73 20.28
C TYR A 107 -7.61 -4.27 20.65
N PRO A 108 -8.57 -4.03 21.58
CA PRO A 108 -9.07 -2.68 21.87
C PRO A 108 -8.03 -1.75 22.48
N ASN A 109 -6.95 -2.29 23.06
CA ASN A 109 -5.87 -1.55 23.71
C ASN A 109 -4.58 -1.50 22.88
N LYS A 110 -4.67 -1.64 21.57
CA LYS A 110 -3.53 -1.59 20.65
C LYS A 110 -3.70 -0.51 19.60
N ARG A 111 -2.59 0.02 19.12
CA ARG A 111 -2.54 0.82 17.90
C ARG A 111 -2.76 -0.09 16.70
N LEU A 112 -3.31 0.43 15.61
CA LEU A 112 -3.49 -0.33 14.37
C LEU A 112 -2.61 0.29 13.27
N LEU A 113 -1.75 -0.52 12.67
CA LEU A 113 -1.12 -0.25 11.39
C LEU A 113 -1.87 -1.02 10.32
N VAL A 114 -2.52 -0.32 9.40
CA VAL A 114 -3.33 -0.93 8.33
C VAL A 114 -2.68 -0.58 7.00
N HIS A 115 -2.30 -1.57 6.19
CA HIS A 115 -1.63 -1.35 4.91
C HIS A 115 -2.42 -1.95 3.76
N PHE A 116 -3.09 -1.08 2.98
CA PHE A 116 -3.78 -1.40 1.74
C PHE A 116 -2.80 -1.48 0.57
N MET A 117 -3.07 -2.35 -0.41
CA MET A 117 -2.29 -2.37 -1.67
C MET A 117 -2.69 -1.25 -2.64
N GLN A 118 -3.91 -0.74 -2.55
CA GLN A 118 -4.37 0.34 -3.42
C GLN A 118 -3.92 1.71 -2.90
N PRO A 119 -3.64 2.65 -3.79
CA PRO A 119 -3.86 2.68 -5.25
C PRO A 119 -2.81 1.99 -6.12
N HIS A 120 -1.78 1.34 -5.55
CA HIS A 120 -0.80 0.60 -6.35
C HIS A 120 -1.49 -0.37 -7.33
N LEU A 121 -0.88 -0.55 -8.50
CA LEU A 121 -1.36 -1.49 -9.52
C LEU A 121 -1.25 -2.95 -9.04
N PRO A 122 -2.08 -3.89 -9.52
CA PRO A 122 -2.89 -3.84 -10.74
C PRO A 122 -4.18 -3.01 -10.63
N PRO A 123 -4.79 -2.60 -11.78
CA PRO A 123 -6.09 -1.96 -11.78
C PRO A 123 -7.17 -2.90 -11.24
N ILE A 124 -8.01 -2.41 -10.31
CA ILE A 124 -9.14 -3.17 -9.75
C ILE A 124 -10.50 -2.67 -10.26
N GLY A 125 -10.54 -1.50 -10.86
CA GLY A 125 -11.74 -0.87 -11.42
C GLY A 125 -12.02 -1.23 -12.89
N SER A 126 -12.80 -0.38 -13.55
CA SER A 126 -13.23 -0.56 -14.94
C SER A 126 -12.07 -0.61 -15.93
N MET A 127 -11.02 0.16 -15.65
CA MET A 127 -9.81 0.22 -16.47
C MET A 127 -9.05 -1.12 -16.56
N ARG A 128 -9.31 -2.07 -15.65
CA ARG A 128 -8.72 -3.42 -15.69
C ARG A 128 -8.98 -4.11 -17.04
N LYS A 129 -10.17 -3.95 -17.60
CA LYS A 129 -10.53 -4.55 -18.89
C LYS A 129 -9.86 -3.87 -20.09
N GLU A 130 -9.46 -2.62 -19.94
CA GLU A 130 -8.86 -1.81 -20.99
C GLU A 130 -7.33 -1.85 -21.00
N LEU A 131 -6.73 -2.12 -19.85
CA LEU A 131 -5.28 -2.20 -19.69
C LEU A 131 -4.90 -3.66 -19.53
N PRO A 132 -4.21 -4.28 -20.48
CA PRO A 132 -3.70 -5.64 -20.36
C PRO A 132 -2.50 -5.67 -19.40
N ILE A 133 -2.66 -5.08 -18.23
CA ILE A 133 -1.72 -5.13 -17.10
C ILE A 133 -2.05 -6.39 -16.29
N SER A 134 -2.28 -7.46 -16.95
CA SER A 134 -2.29 -8.76 -16.33
C SER A 134 -0.89 -9.32 -16.43
N GLY A 135 -0.28 -9.65 -15.31
CA GLY A 135 1.05 -10.23 -15.27
C GLY A 135 1.16 -11.65 -15.82
N ASN A 136 0.30 -12.04 -16.77
CA ASN A 136 0.57 -13.19 -17.63
C ASN A 136 1.32 -12.68 -18.84
N PRO A 137 2.62 -12.98 -18.98
CA PRO A 137 3.29 -12.79 -20.24
C PRO A 137 2.57 -13.63 -21.30
N PRO A 138 2.58 -13.24 -22.60
CA PRO A 138 2.17 -14.11 -23.68
C PRO A 138 2.86 -15.48 -23.55
N GLU A 139 2.17 -16.55 -23.93
CA GLU A 139 2.75 -17.90 -23.93
C GLU A 139 4.16 -17.90 -24.57
N GLY A 140 5.14 -18.39 -23.80
CA GLY A 140 6.55 -18.49 -24.26
C GLY A 140 7.48 -17.41 -23.71
N ILE A 141 7.03 -16.47 -22.87
CA ILE A 141 7.91 -15.53 -22.16
C ILE A 141 8.05 -15.96 -20.70
N ASP A 142 9.30 -16.14 -20.30
CA ASP A 142 9.72 -16.57 -18.95
C ASP A 142 9.01 -15.76 -17.83
N HIS A 143 8.45 -16.46 -16.84
CA HIS A 143 7.68 -15.90 -15.73
C HIS A 143 8.44 -14.87 -14.87
N ASP A 144 9.74 -14.76 -15.01
CA ASP A 144 10.60 -13.79 -14.31
C ASP A 144 10.52 -12.36 -14.89
N ARG A 145 9.68 -12.13 -15.90
CA ARG A 145 9.56 -10.85 -16.62
C ARG A 145 8.22 -10.12 -16.43
N SER A 146 7.40 -10.48 -15.46
CA SER A 146 6.10 -9.84 -15.27
C SER A 146 6.18 -8.34 -14.91
N HIS A 147 7.28 -7.89 -14.30
CA HIS A 147 7.61 -6.47 -14.14
C HIS A 147 7.93 -5.75 -15.44
N LEU A 148 8.55 -6.49 -16.34
CA LEU A 148 8.79 -6.00 -17.68
C LEU A 148 7.48 -5.75 -18.43
N GLY A 149 6.36 -6.35 -17.99
CA GLY A 149 5.06 -6.16 -18.61
C GLY A 149 4.66 -4.69 -18.72
N ILE A 150 4.43 -4.00 -17.61
CA ILE A 150 4.03 -2.58 -17.62
C ILE A 150 5.14 -1.69 -18.16
N GLN A 151 6.37 -1.86 -17.67
CA GLN A 151 7.50 -1.06 -18.12
C GLN A 151 7.83 -1.29 -19.59
N THR A 152 7.74 -2.52 -20.09
CA THR A 152 7.98 -2.86 -21.49
C THR A 152 6.84 -2.34 -22.37
N HIS A 153 5.58 -2.45 -21.92
CA HIS A 153 4.43 -1.87 -22.63
C HIS A 153 4.51 -0.37 -22.69
N LEU A 154 4.88 0.32 -21.62
CA LEU A 154 5.05 1.77 -21.59
C LEU A 154 6.23 2.23 -22.44
N ARG A 155 7.38 1.56 -22.37
CA ARG A 155 8.56 1.88 -23.19
C ARG A 155 8.34 1.58 -24.66
N GLY A 156 7.66 0.48 -24.98
CA GLY A 156 7.37 0.04 -26.34
C GLY A 156 6.07 0.58 -26.91
N ARG A 157 5.25 1.29 -26.14
CA ARG A 157 3.87 1.71 -26.52
C ARG A 157 3.05 0.56 -27.07
N VAL A 158 3.24 -0.63 -26.51
CA VAL A 158 2.59 -1.86 -26.96
C VAL A 158 1.14 -1.86 -26.47
N ASN A 159 0.21 -2.31 -27.31
CA ASN A 159 -1.23 -2.46 -27.00
C ASN A 159 -1.94 -1.19 -26.48
N GLY A 160 -1.48 0.00 -26.88
CA GLY A 160 -2.09 1.28 -26.49
C GLY A 160 -1.94 1.63 -24.99
N VAL A 161 -1.04 0.96 -24.28
CA VAL A 161 -0.68 1.32 -22.90
C VAL A 161 0.15 2.60 -22.94
N THR A 162 -0.35 3.64 -22.27
CA THR A 162 0.33 4.94 -22.15
C THR A 162 0.38 5.34 -20.68
N GLU A 163 1.35 6.20 -20.32
CA GLU A 163 1.48 6.74 -18.95
C GLU A 163 0.16 7.36 -18.49
N LYS A 164 -0.53 8.08 -19.36
CA LYS A 164 -1.82 8.71 -19.07
C LYS A 164 -2.91 7.68 -18.73
N ARG A 165 -2.97 6.56 -19.45
CA ARG A 165 -3.96 5.50 -19.18
C ARG A 165 -3.62 4.75 -17.88
N VAL A 166 -2.35 4.51 -17.63
CA VAL A 166 -1.89 3.90 -16.38
C VAL A 166 -2.21 4.80 -15.19
N HIS A 167 -1.94 6.10 -15.30
CA HIS A 167 -2.30 7.08 -14.25
C HIS A 167 -3.82 7.15 -14.04
N LYS A 168 -4.62 7.07 -15.11
CA LYS A 168 -6.09 7.01 -14.98
C LYS A 168 -6.54 5.78 -14.18
N ALA A 169 -5.97 4.61 -14.47
CA ALA A 169 -6.30 3.39 -13.76
C ALA A 169 -5.87 3.42 -12.28
N TYR A 170 -4.70 3.99 -12.01
CA TYR A 170 -4.22 4.23 -10.64
C TYR A 170 -5.17 5.17 -9.88
N ARG A 171 -5.65 6.26 -10.51
CA ARG A 171 -6.62 7.18 -9.88
C ARG A 171 -7.96 6.51 -9.60
N GLU A 172 -8.44 5.64 -10.52
CA GLU A 172 -9.63 4.83 -10.28
C GLU A 172 -9.44 3.89 -9.07
N ASN A 173 -8.25 3.27 -8.92
CA ASN A 173 -7.91 2.49 -7.72
C ASN A 173 -7.95 3.36 -6.45
N LEU A 174 -7.43 4.60 -6.53
CA LEU A 174 -7.45 5.53 -5.41
C LEU A 174 -8.87 5.92 -5.01
N GLU A 175 -9.73 6.23 -5.96
CA GLU A 175 -11.14 6.53 -5.73
C GLU A 175 -11.84 5.35 -5.04
N ILE A 176 -11.66 4.12 -5.55
CA ILE A 176 -12.25 2.90 -4.98
C ILE A 176 -11.78 2.66 -3.54
N VAL A 177 -10.47 2.76 -3.26
CA VAL A 177 -9.98 2.54 -1.89
C VAL A 177 -10.41 3.64 -0.94
N LEU A 178 -10.53 4.89 -1.40
CA LEU A 178 -11.01 6.01 -0.58
C LEU A 178 -12.48 5.85 -0.18
N GLU A 179 -13.33 5.30 -1.06
CA GLU A 179 -14.72 4.95 -0.69
C GLU A 179 -14.73 3.94 0.46
N ILE A 180 -13.95 2.86 0.35
CA ILE A 180 -13.84 1.83 1.41
C ILE A 180 -13.25 2.41 2.70
N VAL A 181 -12.25 3.28 2.59
CA VAL A 181 -11.63 3.93 3.76
C VAL A 181 -12.59 4.93 4.41
N THR A 182 -13.47 5.57 3.63
CA THR A 182 -14.51 6.46 4.18
C THR A 182 -15.43 5.69 5.13
N ASP A 183 -15.90 4.52 4.72
CA ASP A 183 -16.73 3.66 5.59
C ASP A 183 -15.91 3.16 6.80
N LEU A 184 -14.67 2.73 6.56
CA LEU A 184 -13.82 2.21 7.62
C LEU A 184 -13.54 3.23 8.74
N ILE A 185 -13.29 4.50 8.41
CA ILE A 185 -12.98 5.52 9.44
C ILE A 185 -14.15 5.84 10.35
N GLU A 186 -15.39 5.57 9.92
CA GLU A 186 -16.57 5.69 10.79
C GLU A 186 -16.57 4.69 11.93
N ASP A 187 -15.99 3.50 11.67
CA ASP A 187 -15.88 2.41 12.66
C ASP A 187 -14.61 2.53 13.53
N LEU A 188 -13.58 3.27 13.07
CA LEU A 188 -12.29 3.35 13.77
C LEU A 188 -12.34 4.31 14.96
N GLU A 189 -12.14 3.77 16.15
CA GLU A 189 -11.96 4.57 17.36
C GLU A 189 -10.55 5.18 17.44
N GLY A 190 -10.45 6.41 17.96
CA GLY A 190 -9.19 7.09 18.21
C GLY A 190 -8.70 7.94 17.04
N LYS A 191 -7.52 8.53 17.19
CA LYS A 191 -6.88 9.38 16.19
C LYS A 191 -6.44 8.55 14.99
N THR A 192 -7.15 8.68 13.87
CA THR A 192 -6.83 8.03 12.61
C THR A 192 -6.05 8.97 11.69
N VAL A 193 -4.94 8.46 11.17
CA VAL A 193 -4.12 9.12 10.15
C VAL A 193 -4.09 8.26 8.90
N ILE A 194 -4.41 8.86 7.75
CA ILE A 194 -4.28 8.23 6.44
C ILE A 194 -3.04 8.79 5.76
N THR A 195 -2.17 7.92 5.28
CA THR A 195 -0.89 8.30 4.66
C THR A 195 -0.52 7.32 3.55
N SER A 196 0.70 7.45 3.05
CA SER A 196 1.31 6.48 2.13
C SER A 196 2.75 6.18 2.54
N ASP A 197 3.22 5.04 2.12
CA ASP A 197 4.61 4.62 2.25
C ASP A 197 5.52 5.35 1.27
N HIS A 198 5.10 5.53 0.01
CA HIS A 198 5.75 6.29 -1.04
C HIS A 198 4.71 6.74 -2.08
N GLY A 199 5.14 7.40 -3.15
CA GLY A 199 4.33 7.76 -4.31
C GLY A 199 4.65 6.91 -5.54
N GLU A 200 4.21 7.38 -6.72
CA GLU A 200 4.33 6.66 -7.98
C GLU A 200 4.76 7.59 -9.13
N LEU A 201 5.38 7.05 -10.18
CA LEU A 201 5.81 7.80 -11.36
C LEU A 201 5.03 7.39 -12.60
N PHE A 202 4.54 8.40 -13.32
CA PHE A 202 3.77 8.25 -14.55
C PHE A 202 4.43 8.97 -15.73
N GLY A 203 5.77 8.95 -15.80
CA GLY A 203 6.54 9.55 -16.90
C GLY A 203 7.22 10.88 -16.56
N GLU A 204 7.35 11.21 -15.27
CA GLU A 204 8.10 12.37 -14.81
C GLU A 204 9.59 12.27 -15.16
N ARG A 205 10.22 13.41 -15.42
CA ARG A 205 11.65 13.45 -15.72
C ARG A 205 12.48 13.26 -14.44
N LEU A 206 13.44 12.34 -14.50
CA LEU A 206 14.41 12.13 -13.42
C LEU A 206 15.58 13.12 -13.58
N TYR A 207 15.35 14.38 -13.18
CA TYR A 207 16.39 15.41 -13.25
C TYR A 207 17.61 15.05 -12.37
N PRO A 208 18.85 15.28 -12.80
CA PRO A 208 19.29 15.95 -14.05
C PRO A 208 19.36 15.02 -15.28
N ILE A 209 19.04 13.76 -15.14
CA ILE A 209 19.13 12.76 -16.20
C ILE A 209 17.89 12.90 -17.12
N PRO A 210 18.04 13.00 -18.46
CA PRO A 210 16.90 13.16 -19.37
C PRO A 210 16.12 11.85 -19.60
N VAL A 211 15.92 11.08 -18.52
CA VAL A 211 15.17 9.82 -18.54
C VAL A 211 13.82 10.03 -17.86
N ARG A 212 12.78 9.41 -18.39
CA ARG A 212 11.46 9.39 -17.76
C ARG A 212 11.37 8.25 -16.73
N GLY A 213 10.92 8.59 -15.53
CA GLY A 213 10.61 7.63 -14.49
C GLY A 213 9.23 7.02 -14.70
N ILE A 214 9.12 5.73 -14.53
CA ILE A 214 7.86 4.99 -14.58
C ILE A 214 7.85 4.05 -13.41
N LEU A 215 6.71 4.00 -12.69
CA LEU A 215 6.58 3.27 -11.45
C LEU A 215 7.59 3.75 -10.39
N HIS A 216 7.77 3.03 -9.33
CA HIS A 216 8.69 3.39 -8.26
C HIS A 216 9.94 2.49 -8.29
N LYS A 217 11.06 3.03 -7.83
CA LYS A 217 12.32 2.29 -7.70
C LYS A 217 13.05 2.70 -6.44
N ARG A 218 13.64 1.71 -5.80
CA ARG A 218 14.44 1.89 -4.59
C ARG A 218 15.51 2.98 -4.77
N GLY A 219 15.64 3.86 -3.79
CA GLY A 219 16.68 4.89 -3.73
C GLY A 219 16.42 6.15 -4.57
N ILE A 220 15.33 6.23 -5.33
CA ILE A 220 14.97 7.44 -6.08
C ILE A 220 14.20 8.40 -5.17
N ARG A 221 14.80 9.54 -4.87
CA ARG A 221 14.25 10.57 -3.96
C ARG A 221 13.83 11.82 -4.75
N ILE A 222 12.69 11.74 -5.43
CA ILE A 222 12.07 12.87 -6.12
C ILE A 222 10.65 13.11 -5.59
N THR A 223 10.18 14.35 -5.69
CA THR A 223 8.91 14.79 -5.12
C THR A 223 7.74 13.84 -5.36
N PRO A 224 7.46 13.35 -6.59
CA PRO A 224 6.32 12.47 -6.81
C PRO A 224 6.42 11.12 -6.08
N LEU A 225 7.62 10.66 -5.70
CA LEU A 225 7.84 9.42 -4.96
C LEU A 225 7.88 9.61 -3.46
N THR A 226 8.32 10.78 -2.98
CA THR A 226 8.58 10.98 -1.55
C THR A 226 7.63 11.95 -0.86
N THR A 227 6.80 12.70 -1.62
CA THR A 227 5.78 13.55 -1.03
C THR A 227 4.46 12.80 -0.97
N VAL A 228 4.05 12.46 0.24
CA VAL A 228 2.87 11.65 0.53
C VAL A 228 1.84 12.42 1.34
N PRO A 229 0.55 12.03 1.33
CA PRO A 229 -0.45 12.64 2.20
C PRO A 229 -0.18 12.31 3.67
N TRP A 230 -0.54 13.23 4.54
CA TRP A 230 -0.73 13.03 5.97
C TRP A 230 -2.07 13.64 6.31
N HIS A 231 -3.11 12.82 6.27
CA HIS A 231 -4.48 13.24 6.50
C HIS A 231 -4.92 12.81 7.89
N GLU A 232 -5.19 13.79 8.75
CA GLU A 232 -5.71 13.55 10.10
C GLU A 232 -7.23 13.63 10.07
N CYS A 233 -7.89 12.49 10.34
CA CYS A 233 -9.34 12.42 10.47
C CYS A 233 -9.80 13.05 11.78
N PRO A 234 -11.02 13.61 11.84
CA PRO A 234 -11.63 14.05 13.10
C PRO A 234 -11.74 12.88 14.09
N TYR A 235 -11.51 13.12 15.35
CA TYR A 235 -11.69 12.13 16.42
C TYR A 235 -12.22 12.80 17.70
N SER A 236 -12.96 12.07 18.51
CA SER A 236 -13.53 12.55 19.76
C SER A 236 -12.78 12.09 21.00
N SER A 237 -12.07 10.97 20.90
CA SER A 237 -11.34 10.34 22.01
C SER A 237 -10.05 9.71 21.51
N ARG A 238 -9.18 9.36 22.45
CA ARG A 238 -7.95 8.61 22.16
C ARG A 238 -8.08 7.19 22.71
N ARG A 239 -7.44 6.25 22.02
CA ARG A 239 -7.35 4.88 22.48
C ARG A 239 -6.30 4.76 23.59
N LYS A 240 -6.60 4.04 24.67
CA LYS A 240 -5.58 3.66 25.65
C LYS A 240 -4.76 2.52 25.09
N THR A 241 -3.48 2.74 24.86
CA THR A 241 -2.57 1.73 24.30
C THR A 241 -1.71 1.07 25.38
N ILE A 242 -1.47 -0.22 25.23
CA ILE A 242 -0.63 -1.04 26.14
C ILE A 242 0.40 -1.77 25.28
N SER A 243 1.67 -1.71 25.70
CA SER A 243 2.75 -2.48 25.10
C SER A 243 2.85 -3.85 25.79
N GLU A 244 2.72 -4.93 25.02
CA GLU A 244 2.80 -6.31 25.50
C GLU A 244 3.56 -7.15 24.46
N PRO A 245 4.32 -8.18 24.88
CA PRO A 245 5.02 -9.07 23.96
C PRO A 245 4.12 -9.62 22.85
N PRO A 246 4.69 -10.10 21.75
CA PRO A 246 3.92 -10.71 20.65
C PRO A 246 3.01 -11.82 21.14
N ASP A 247 1.81 -11.89 20.56
CA ASP A 247 0.95 -13.06 20.74
C ASP A 247 1.51 -14.25 19.91
N ASP A 248 1.34 -15.49 20.41
CA ASP A 248 1.86 -16.72 19.76
C ASP A 248 1.16 -17.06 18.42
N ASN A 249 0.27 -16.18 17.93
CA ASN A 249 -0.57 -16.44 16.75
C ASN A 249 0.01 -15.93 15.40
N ALA A 250 1.23 -15.42 15.38
CA ALA A 250 1.86 -14.97 14.14
C ALA A 250 2.31 -16.16 13.28
N ARG A 251 1.45 -16.65 12.38
CA ARG A 251 1.86 -17.61 11.34
C ARG A 251 2.63 -16.87 10.26
N LYS A 252 3.92 -17.15 10.15
CA LYS A 252 4.73 -16.72 8.99
C LYS A 252 4.34 -17.57 7.78
N LEU A 253 4.14 -16.91 6.63
CA LEU A 253 4.01 -17.61 5.37
C LEU A 253 5.40 -18.14 4.93
N ASP A 254 5.37 -19.19 4.12
CA ASP A 254 6.59 -19.69 3.50
C ASP A 254 7.11 -18.65 2.48
N LYS A 255 8.43 -18.68 2.30
CA LYS A 255 9.14 -17.72 1.46
C LYS A 255 8.67 -17.75 0.00
N GLU A 256 8.32 -18.92 -0.52
CA GLU A 256 7.87 -19.09 -1.90
C GLU A 256 6.53 -18.40 -2.14
N THR A 257 5.58 -18.53 -1.21
CA THR A 257 4.29 -17.81 -1.24
C THR A 257 4.51 -16.30 -1.24
N VAL A 258 5.36 -15.77 -0.35
CA VAL A 258 5.67 -14.33 -0.28
C VAL A 258 6.28 -13.83 -1.59
N GLU A 259 7.27 -14.53 -2.13
CA GLU A 259 7.89 -14.18 -3.41
C GLU A 259 6.92 -14.24 -4.59
N SER A 260 6.02 -15.23 -4.62
CA SER A 260 4.96 -15.33 -5.63
C SER A 260 4.04 -14.11 -5.60
N ARG A 261 3.64 -13.65 -4.40
CA ARG A 261 2.78 -12.46 -4.26
C ARG A 261 3.50 -11.18 -4.67
N LEU A 262 4.76 -11.02 -4.27
CA LEU A 262 5.59 -9.89 -4.73
C LEU A 262 5.69 -9.85 -6.25
N ARG A 263 5.92 -10.98 -6.92
CA ARG A 263 5.92 -11.05 -8.38
C ARG A 263 4.56 -10.68 -8.99
N SER A 264 3.46 -11.17 -8.43
CA SER A 264 2.10 -10.87 -8.93
C SER A 264 1.75 -9.39 -8.80
N LEU A 265 2.29 -8.72 -7.80
CA LEU A 265 2.11 -7.28 -7.55
C LEU A 265 3.08 -6.41 -8.34
N GLY A 266 4.04 -7.00 -8.98
CA GLY A 266 4.95 -6.25 -9.81
C GLY A 266 6.28 -5.84 -9.15
N TYR A 267 6.71 -6.38 -8.02
CA TYR A 267 7.94 -5.97 -7.30
C TYR A 267 9.23 -6.73 -7.71
N ARG A 268 9.19 -7.69 -8.63
CA ARG A 268 10.38 -8.39 -9.18
C ARG A 268 10.20 -8.89 -10.60
#